data_fb2577ef044b53c77946d5acb703b0a5
#
_entry.id   fb2577ef044b53c77946d5acb703b0a5
#
_cell.length_a   1.000
_cell.length_b   1.000
_cell.length_c   1.000
_cell.angle_alpha   90.00
_cell.angle_beta   90.00
_cell.angle_gamma   90.00
#
_symmetry.space_group_name_H-M   'P 1'
#
loop_
_entity.id
_entity.type
_entity.pdbx_description
1 polymer ?
#
loop_
_entity_poly.entity_id
_entity_poly.type
_entity_poly.pdbx_seq_one_letter_code
_entity_poly.pdbx_strand_id
1 'polypeptide(L)' 'MILTNLQWEDVIQFEEVKGYGQHIWKDGNHFYYVTEEGGIAPQRVVYELPNELFALLESGERTIREVSYRVKNIRIYD' A
#
# COMPACT_ATOMS: atom_id res chain seq x y z
N MET A 1 -7.23 -4.90 -3.95
CA MET A 1 -6.81 -4.05 -2.83
C MET A 1 -7.92 -3.09 -2.51
N ILE A 2 -8.07 -2.77 -1.25
CA ILE A 2 -9.20 -1.97 -0.81
C ILE A 2 -8.73 -0.57 -0.46
N LEU A 3 -9.36 0.44 -1.06
CA LEU A 3 -9.13 1.81 -0.68
C LEU A 3 -9.73 2.01 0.73
N THR A 4 -8.91 2.48 1.65
CA THR A 4 -9.35 2.67 3.04
C THR A 4 -9.80 4.11 3.27
N ASN A 5 -10.44 4.33 4.42
CA ASN A 5 -10.77 5.68 4.89
C ASN A 5 -9.67 6.26 5.79
N LEU A 6 -8.56 5.56 5.92
CA LEU A 6 -7.46 6.01 6.74
C LEU A 6 -6.79 7.24 6.13
N GLN A 7 -6.38 8.15 7.00
CA GLN A 7 -5.63 9.33 6.63
C GLN A 7 -4.15 9.11 6.95
N TRP A 8 -3.30 9.95 6.38
CA TRP A 8 -1.88 9.87 6.66
C TRP A 8 -1.58 9.99 8.16
N GLU A 9 -2.33 10.82 8.86
CA GLU A 9 -2.18 11.03 10.30
C GLU A 9 -2.43 9.76 11.10
N ASP A 10 -3.27 8.85 10.58
CA ASP A 10 -3.50 7.56 11.22
C ASP A 10 -2.33 6.62 10.96
N VAL A 11 -1.86 6.61 9.72
CA VAL A 11 -0.86 5.63 9.25
C VAL A 11 0.51 5.89 9.88
N ILE A 12 0.88 7.14 10.10
CA ILE A 12 2.18 7.47 10.67
C ILE A 12 2.35 6.94 12.10
N GLN A 13 1.25 6.55 12.74
CA GLN A 13 1.29 5.94 14.07
C GLN A 13 1.54 4.43 14.01
N PHE A 14 1.43 3.85 12.83
CA PHE A 14 1.67 2.43 12.62
C PHE A 14 3.17 2.17 12.47
N GLU A 15 3.53 0.89 12.42
CA GLU A 15 4.91 0.49 12.22
C GLU A 15 5.27 0.54 10.74
N GLU A 16 6.32 1.27 10.40
CA GLU A 16 6.80 1.27 9.01
C GLU A 16 7.51 -0.04 8.70
N VAL A 17 7.14 -0.66 7.58
CA VAL A 17 7.81 -1.86 7.09
C VAL A 17 8.91 -1.41 6.14
N LYS A 18 10.15 -1.54 6.57
CA LYS A 18 11.30 -1.04 5.82
C LYS A 18 11.71 -2.02 4.74
N GLY A 19 12.39 -1.49 3.73
CA GLY A 19 12.88 -2.31 2.62
C GLY A 19 12.04 -2.23 1.37
N TYR A 20 10.92 -1.50 1.39
CA TYR A 20 10.01 -1.40 0.26
C TYR A 20 9.74 0.05 -0.15
N GLY A 21 10.74 0.91 0.00
CA GLY A 21 10.68 2.27 -0.51
C GLY A 21 9.78 3.20 0.28
N GLN A 22 9.63 3.00 1.57
CA GLN A 22 8.84 3.88 2.45
C GLN A 22 7.35 3.94 2.06
N HIS A 23 6.82 2.84 1.53
CA HIS A 23 5.43 2.81 1.08
C HIS A 23 4.53 1.94 1.95
N ILE A 24 5.06 1.15 2.85
CA ILE A 24 4.29 0.12 3.55
C ILE A 24 4.34 0.35 5.05
N TRP A 25 3.16 0.31 5.65
CA TRP A 25 2.98 0.36 7.10
C TRP A 25 2.17 -0.84 7.56
N LYS A 26 2.31 -1.16 8.83
CA LYS A 26 1.68 -2.35 9.40
C LYS A 26 1.00 -1.99 10.71
N ASP A 27 -0.21 -2.48 10.89
CA ASP A 27 -0.96 -2.40 12.14
C ASP A 27 -1.49 -3.79 12.47
N GLY A 28 -0.85 -4.45 13.45
CA GLY A 28 -1.19 -5.83 13.77
C GLY A 28 -0.92 -6.75 12.58
N ASN A 29 -1.96 -7.39 12.08
CA ASN A 29 -1.86 -8.29 10.93
C ASN A 29 -2.27 -7.62 9.62
N HIS A 30 -2.49 -6.30 9.65
CA HIS A 30 -2.91 -5.55 8.47
C HIS A 30 -1.74 -4.78 7.91
N PHE A 31 -1.58 -4.84 6.58
CA PHE A 31 -0.58 -4.08 5.86
C PHE A 31 -1.25 -3.02 5.02
N TYR A 32 -0.62 -1.86 4.92
CA TYR A 32 -1.15 -0.73 4.17
C TYR A 32 -0.11 -0.21 3.21
N TYR A 33 -0.55 0.08 2.00
CA TYR A 33 0.27 0.71 0.98
C TYR A 33 -0.16 2.16 0.84
N VAL A 34 0.79 3.08 0.96
CA VAL A 34 0.53 4.51 0.87
C VAL A 34 1.19 5.06 -0.38
N THR A 35 0.43 5.79 -1.18
CA THR A 35 0.93 6.41 -2.39
C THR A 35 0.32 7.78 -2.54
N GLU A 36 0.91 8.59 -3.41
CA GLU A 36 0.36 9.90 -3.75
C GLU A 36 -0.38 9.76 -5.07
N GLU A 37 -1.61 10.27 -5.11
CA GLU A 37 -2.43 10.29 -6.31
C GLU A 37 -3.02 11.68 -6.49
N GLY A 38 -3.32 12.01 -7.73
CA GLY A 38 -3.83 13.30 -8.11
C GLY A 38 -2.81 14.05 -8.95
N GLY A 39 -3.30 14.96 -9.76
CA GLY A 39 -2.44 15.71 -10.68
C GLY A 39 -1.86 16.98 -10.03
N ILE A 40 -2.66 18.06 -10.02
CA ILE A 40 -2.19 19.36 -9.57
C ILE A 40 -2.03 19.42 -8.06
N ALA A 41 -2.89 18.72 -7.33
CA ALA A 41 -2.85 18.67 -5.86
C ALA A 41 -2.76 17.22 -5.38
N PRO A 42 -1.57 16.63 -5.37
CA PRO A 42 -1.42 15.23 -4.97
C PRO A 42 -1.84 15.03 -3.52
N GLN A 43 -2.55 13.92 -3.28
CA GLN A 43 -2.99 13.52 -1.94
C GLN A 43 -2.44 12.15 -1.63
N ARG A 44 -2.11 11.93 -0.37
CA ARG A 44 -1.73 10.59 0.09
C ARG A 44 -2.97 9.73 0.21
N VAL A 45 -2.93 8.59 -0.43
CA VAL A 45 -4.02 7.63 -0.46
C VAL A 45 -3.52 6.35 0.18
N VAL A 46 -4.35 5.78 1.05
CA VAL A 46 -3.98 4.57 1.81
C VAL A 46 -4.83 3.41 1.32
N TYR A 47 -4.15 2.38 0.85
CA TYR A 47 -4.80 1.14 0.44
C TYR A 47 -4.46 0.04 1.44
N GLU A 48 -5.43 -0.83 1.70
CA GLU A 48 -5.12 -2.05 2.43
C GLU A 48 -4.44 -3.04 1.48
N LEU A 49 -3.28 -3.53 1.88
CA LEU A 49 -2.49 -4.47 1.08
C LEU A 49 -2.82 -5.88 1.54
N PRO A 50 -3.43 -6.72 0.68
CA PRO A 50 -3.72 -8.10 1.07
C PRO A 50 -2.44 -8.86 1.45
N ASN A 51 -2.57 -9.76 2.40
CA ASN A 51 -1.43 -10.54 2.89
C ASN A 51 -0.75 -11.32 1.76
N GLU A 52 -1.52 -11.79 0.80
CA GLU A 52 -1.00 -12.53 -0.35
C GLU A 52 -0.06 -11.67 -1.19
N LEU A 53 -0.41 -10.40 -1.38
CA LEU A 53 0.45 -9.47 -2.13
C LEU A 53 1.69 -9.10 -1.32
N PHE A 54 1.53 -8.92 -0.01
CA PHE A 54 2.68 -8.68 0.83
C PHE A 54 3.66 -9.85 0.82
N ALA A 55 3.14 -11.07 0.81
CA ALA A 55 3.98 -12.27 0.73
C ALA A 55 4.83 -12.30 -0.53
N LEU A 56 4.31 -11.78 -1.65
CA LEU A 56 5.08 -11.69 -2.89
C LEU A 56 6.25 -10.72 -2.76
N LEU A 57 6.05 -9.63 -2.03
CA LEU A 57 7.14 -8.70 -1.74
C LEU A 57 8.18 -9.33 -0.82
N GLU A 58 7.72 -10.00 0.21
CA GLU A 58 8.58 -10.60 1.23
C GLU A 58 9.45 -11.70 0.64
N SER A 59 8.89 -12.51 -0.25
CA SER A 59 9.62 -13.59 -0.91
C SER A 59 10.54 -13.11 -2.02
N GLY A 60 10.39 -11.86 -2.46
CA GLY A 60 11.15 -11.33 -3.57
C GLY A 60 10.62 -11.70 -4.94
N GLU A 61 9.45 -12.35 -5.02
CA GLU A 61 8.86 -12.74 -6.31
C GLU A 61 8.37 -11.54 -7.09
N ARG A 62 7.97 -10.47 -6.39
CA ARG A 62 7.49 -9.23 -7.01
C ARG A 62 8.08 -8.03 -6.31
N THR A 63 8.30 -6.98 -7.07
CA THR A 63 8.75 -5.70 -6.52
C THR A 63 7.57 -4.89 -6.05
N ILE A 64 7.84 -3.87 -5.24
CA ILE A 64 6.78 -2.95 -4.80
C ILE A 64 6.11 -2.29 -6.00
N ARG A 65 6.85 -2.04 -7.06
CA ARG A 65 6.31 -1.44 -8.27
C ARG A 65 5.27 -2.35 -8.93
N GLU A 66 5.58 -3.65 -9.04
CA GLU A 66 4.66 -4.62 -9.63
C GLU A 66 3.42 -4.82 -8.79
N VAL A 67 3.58 -4.89 -7.48
CA VAL A 67 2.45 -5.03 -6.56
C VAL A 67 1.56 -3.79 -6.64
N SER A 68 2.15 -2.61 -6.65
CA SER A 68 1.44 -1.36 -6.79
C SER A 68 0.60 -1.31 -8.07
N TYR A 69 1.16 -1.77 -9.17
CA TYR A 69 0.47 -1.83 -10.46
C TYR A 69 -0.72 -2.78 -10.39
N ARG A 70 -0.53 -3.98 -9.85
CA ARG A 70 -1.61 -4.96 -9.71
C ARG A 70 -2.76 -4.44 -8.87
N VAL A 71 -2.41 -3.79 -7.81
CA VAL A 71 -3.35 -3.18 -6.89
C VAL A 71 -4.26 -2.18 -7.60
N LYS A 72 -3.67 -1.31 -8.38
CA LYS A 72 -4.44 -0.30 -9.12
C LYS A 72 -5.32 -0.92 -10.19
N ASN A 73 -4.84 -1.99 -10.82
CA ASN A 73 -5.60 -2.68 -11.85
C ASN A 73 -6.76 -3.49 -11.28
N ILE A 74 -6.57 -4.13 -10.13
CA ILE A 74 -7.66 -4.84 -9.47
C ILE A 74 -8.83 -3.89 -9.19
N ARG A 75 -8.51 -2.67 -8.80
CA ARG A 75 -9.53 -1.67 -8.52
C ARG A 75 -10.35 -1.29 -9.75
N ILE A 76 -9.76 -1.38 -10.93
CA ILE A 76 -10.45 -1.03 -12.17
C ILE A 76 -11.49 -2.09 -12.54
N TYR A 77 -11.26 -3.33 -12.20
CA TYR A 77 -12.14 -4.44 -12.57
C TYR A 77 -13.19 -4.77 -11.53
N ASP A 78 -13.12 -4.15 -10.38
CA ASP A 78 -14.13 -4.31 -9.36
C ASP A 78 -15.26 -3.30 -9.59
#